data_1debd872bb26bf0971b6b766b0fba193
#
_entry.id   1debd872bb26bf0971b6b766b0fba193
#
_cell.length_a   1.000
_cell.length_b   1.000
_cell.length_c   1.000
_cell.angle_alpha   90.00
_cell.angle_beta   90.00
_cell.angle_gamma   90.00
#
_symmetry.space_group_name_H-M   'P 1'
#
loop_
_entity.id
_entity.type
_entity.pdbx_description
1 polymer ?
#
loop_
_entity_poly.entity_id
_entity_poly.type
_entity_poly.pdbx_seq_one_letter_code
_entity_poly.pdbx_strand_id
1 'polypeptide(L)'
;MNRTLILCVAALCIGTASAHADEWTRVSDASVLSAGDRIVLACPAKGKAAGTLDTSKKILTAVAATFSDDENIMTSAGDAMVLTLGGEQGAWTLADATGRLLGASGTKDIGWDNYVHTWTIDVEDGLVTLRSTSVTYGRMLYNVISPRFTTYTSKTGTTMLLPALYYKRYKEYGFGYEGYPEKTTQCVDIAYPEGTLVTLSAGQPVREGYTFTGWLYDGKIYQPSDVFVMPDAEVALVAQWQANTPTGVQDTHVQQTATKVLKNNTLYIIVDGKTYDVTGNKTK
;
A
#
# COMPACT_ATOMS: atom_id res chain seq x y z
N MET A 1 -0.55 -11.63 -47.92
CA MET A 1 -0.52 -10.67 -46.80
C MET A 1 -0.66 -11.48 -45.49
N ASN A 2 0.48 -11.76 -44.87
CA ASN A 2 0.55 -12.52 -43.62
C ASN A 2 0.19 -11.62 -42.44
N ARG A 3 -0.89 -11.90 -41.76
CA ARG A 3 -1.22 -11.30 -40.46
C ARG A 3 -0.53 -12.12 -39.39
N THR A 4 0.55 -11.57 -38.86
CA THR A 4 1.21 -12.12 -37.67
C THR A 4 0.31 -11.86 -36.46
N LEU A 5 -0.21 -12.94 -35.88
CA LEU A 5 -0.97 -12.92 -34.64
C LEU A 5 0.05 -12.74 -33.50
N ILE A 6 0.13 -11.57 -32.90
CA ILE A 6 0.92 -11.35 -31.70
C ILE A 6 0.09 -11.90 -30.53
N LEU A 7 0.49 -13.07 -30.06
CA LEU A 7 -0.04 -13.68 -28.85
C LEU A 7 0.63 -12.97 -27.65
N CYS A 8 -0.06 -12.01 -27.05
CA CYS A 8 0.36 -11.48 -25.76
C CYS A 8 0.13 -12.57 -24.71
N VAL A 9 1.21 -13.28 -24.38
CA VAL A 9 1.24 -14.12 -23.18
C VAL A 9 1.25 -13.19 -21.98
N ALA A 10 0.11 -13.02 -21.32
CA ALA A 10 0.06 -12.46 -20.00
C ALA A 10 0.84 -13.39 -19.07
N ALA A 11 2.05 -12.98 -18.70
CA ALA A 11 2.79 -13.64 -17.63
C ALA A 11 1.98 -13.45 -16.35
N LEU A 12 1.31 -14.52 -15.92
CA LEU A 12 0.68 -14.59 -14.60
C LEU A 12 1.81 -14.62 -13.58
N CYS A 13 2.25 -13.46 -13.12
CA CYS A 13 3.08 -13.38 -11.93
C CYS A 13 2.20 -13.79 -10.75
N ILE A 14 2.20 -15.10 -10.45
CA ILE A 14 1.76 -15.56 -9.13
C ILE A 14 2.85 -15.12 -8.17
N GLY A 15 2.78 -13.86 -7.73
CA GLY A 15 3.50 -13.41 -6.57
C GLY A 15 2.94 -14.18 -5.38
N THR A 16 3.70 -15.16 -4.88
CA THR A 16 3.50 -15.62 -3.53
C THR A 16 3.70 -14.40 -2.66
N ALA A 17 2.63 -13.90 -2.04
CA ALA A 17 2.74 -12.95 -0.96
C ALA A 17 3.57 -13.64 0.13
N SER A 18 4.89 -13.45 0.08
CA SER A 18 5.73 -13.63 1.24
C SER A 18 5.20 -12.61 2.22
N ALA A 19 4.57 -13.10 3.29
CA ALA A 19 4.42 -12.30 4.49
C ALA A 19 5.85 -11.90 4.87
N HIS A 20 6.31 -10.75 4.39
CA HIS A 20 7.53 -10.15 4.88
C HIS A 20 7.23 -9.84 6.33
N ALA A 21 7.87 -10.62 7.21
CA ALA A 21 7.95 -10.30 8.61
C ALA A 21 8.28 -8.80 8.70
N ASP A 22 7.69 -8.14 9.65
CA ASP A 22 7.81 -6.69 9.85
C ASP A 22 9.26 -6.37 10.28
N GLU A 23 10.18 -6.48 9.30
CA GLU A 23 11.63 -6.38 9.49
C GLU A 23 12.05 -4.92 9.61
N TRP A 24 12.84 -4.66 10.64
CA TRP A 24 13.36 -3.34 10.96
C TRP A 24 14.89 -3.36 10.85
N THR A 25 15.45 -2.42 10.14
CA THR A 25 16.90 -2.32 9.93
C THR A 25 17.53 -1.50 11.03
N ARG A 26 18.66 -1.97 11.58
CA ARG A 26 19.45 -1.22 12.56
C ARG A 26 20.04 0.03 11.93
N VAL A 27 19.96 1.15 12.63
CA VAL A 27 20.63 2.39 12.22
C VAL A 27 22.11 2.24 12.54
N SER A 28 22.95 2.20 11.50
CA SER A 28 24.41 2.15 11.62
C SER A 28 25.07 3.52 11.54
N ASP A 29 24.37 4.51 10.95
CA ASP A 29 24.79 5.88 10.78
C ASP A 29 23.57 6.80 10.84
N ALA A 30 23.67 7.92 11.59
CA ALA A 30 22.56 8.84 11.75
C ALA A 30 22.15 9.54 10.44
N SER A 31 23.04 9.61 9.45
CA SER A 31 22.76 10.22 8.14
C SER A 31 21.76 9.45 7.29
N VAL A 32 21.48 8.18 7.63
CA VAL A 32 20.44 7.41 6.93
C VAL A 32 19.03 7.82 7.33
N LEU A 33 18.85 8.52 8.47
CA LEU A 33 17.57 8.90 9.01
C LEU A 33 16.94 10.06 8.23
N SER A 34 15.65 9.98 8.03
CA SER A 34 14.84 11.01 7.38
C SER A 34 13.54 11.24 8.14
N ALA A 35 12.99 12.45 8.07
CA ALA A 35 11.65 12.71 8.58
C ALA A 35 10.63 11.81 7.87
N GLY A 36 9.72 11.22 8.64
CA GLY A 36 8.77 10.22 8.17
C GLY A 36 9.22 8.78 8.44
N ASP A 37 10.50 8.51 8.71
CA ASP A 37 10.94 7.17 9.08
C ASP A 37 10.24 6.71 10.36
N ARG A 38 9.77 5.46 10.36
CA ARG A 38 9.27 4.79 11.58
C ARG A 38 10.47 4.22 12.31
N ILE A 39 10.51 4.41 13.62
CA ILE A 39 11.63 3.96 14.45
C ILE A 39 11.17 3.19 15.68
N VAL A 40 12.00 2.28 16.13
CA VAL A 40 11.87 1.56 17.41
C VAL A 40 13.20 1.62 18.16
N LEU A 41 13.15 2.00 19.43
CA LEU A 41 14.29 1.91 20.34
C LEU A 41 14.38 0.48 20.90
N ALA A 42 15.56 -0.11 20.90
CA ALA A 42 15.75 -1.48 21.38
C ALA A 42 17.07 -1.66 22.12
N CYS A 43 17.16 -2.75 22.86
CA CYS A 43 18.39 -3.27 23.46
C CYS A 43 18.54 -4.74 23.01
N PRO A 44 19.12 -4.99 21.81
CA PRO A 44 19.18 -6.32 21.21
C PRO A 44 19.93 -7.30 22.10
N ALA A 45 21.05 -6.92 22.74
CA ALA A 45 21.78 -7.74 23.71
C ALA A 45 20.92 -8.25 24.90
N LYS A 46 19.70 -7.75 25.06
CA LYS A 46 18.76 -8.18 26.10
C LYS A 46 17.44 -8.70 25.52
N GLY A 47 17.29 -8.79 24.20
CA GLY A 47 16.05 -9.20 23.55
C GLY A 47 14.88 -8.28 23.88
N LYS A 48 15.12 -6.98 24.00
CA LYS A 48 14.11 -6.00 24.45
C LYS A 48 13.99 -4.82 23.50
N ALA A 49 12.75 -4.35 23.33
CA ALA A 49 12.43 -3.08 22.71
C ALA A 49 11.65 -2.17 23.68
N ALA A 50 11.61 -0.89 23.37
CA ALA A 50 10.82 0.08 24.12
C ALA A 50 9.34 -0.13 23.81
N GLY A 51 8.54 -0.39 24.83
CA GLY A 51 7.09 -0.48 24.77
C GLY A 51 6.42 0.85 25.09
N THR A 52 5.15 0.78 25.47
CA THR A 52 4.32 1.95 25.76
C THR A 52 4.88 2.81 26.89
N LEU A 53 4.58 4.11 26.83
CA LEU A 53 4.92 5.06 27.89
C LEU A 53 4.03 4.80 29.13
N ASP A 54 4.64 4.43 30.25
CA ASP A 54 4.01 4.46 31.57
C ASP A 54 4.08 5.90 32.10
N THR A 55 3.00 6.62 31.97
CA THR A 55 2.94 8.06 32.35
C THR A 55 3.06 8.27 33.84
N SER A 56 2.72 7.29 34.68
CA SER A 56 2.85 7.36 36.15
C SER A 56 4.30 7.24 36.58
N LYS A 57 5.08 6.39 35.92
CA LYS A 57 6.50 6.17 36.18
C LYS A 57 7.41 6.99 35.29
N LYS A 58 6.86 7.63 34.25
CA LYS A 58 7.56 8.50 33.30
C LYS A 58 8.70 7.75 32.56
N ILE A 59 8.40 6.55 32.11
CA ILE A 59 9.33 5.64 31.43
C ILE A 59 8.67 4.97 30.24
N LEU A 60 9.45 4.51 29.26
CA LEU A 60 8.98 3.49 28.33
C LEU A 60 9.19 2.11 28.96
N THR A 61 8.17 1.29 28.90
CA THR A 61 8.24 -0.10 29.33
C THR A 61 9.22 -0.88 28.45
N ALA A 62 9.65 -2.06 28.89
CA ALA A 62 10.49 -2.94 28.08
C ALA A 62 9.69 -4.18 27.70
N VAL A 63 9.52 -4.41 26.40
CA VAL A 63 8.81 -5.56 25.81
C VAL A 63 9.79 -6.51 25.14
N ALA A 64 9.35 -7.73 24.85
CA ALA A 64 10.15 -8.70 24.12
C ALA A 64 10.27 -8.29 22.64
N ALA A 65 11.43 -8.50 22.05
CA ALA A 65 11.70 -8.34 20.63
C ALA A 65 12.72 -9.39 20.19
N THR A 66 12.68 -9.76 18.90
CA THR A 66 13.62 -10.73 18.32
C THR A 66 14.47 -10.08 17.25
N PHE A 67 15.70 -10.56 17.12
CA PHE A 67 16.70 -9.98 16.27
C PHE A 67 17.42 -11.08 15.48
N SER A 68 18.04 -10.74 14.35
CA SER A 68 19.02 -11.59 13.66
C SER A 68 20.25 -11.83 14.54
N ASP A 69 21.02 -12.86 14.22
CA ASP A 69 22.23 -13.22 14.99
C ASP A 69 23.27 -12.11 15.04
N ASP A 70 23.34 -11.30 13.99
CA ASP A 70 24.20 -10.12 13.87
C ASP A 70 23.59 -8.83 14.44
N GLU A 71 22.38 -8.92 14.97
CA GLU A 71 21.58 -7.81 15.52
C GLU A 71 21.27 -6.67 14.48
N ASN A 72 21.53 -6.88 13.20
CA ASN A 72 21.27 -5.85 12.18
C ASN A 72 19.81 -5.74 11.77
N ILE A 73 19.05 -6.81 11.98
CA ILE A 73 17.61 -6.85 11.71
C ILE A 73 16.86 -7.17 12.98
N MET A 74 15.85 -6.37 13.29
CA MET A 74 14.83 -6.76 14.27
C MET A 74 13.72 -7.49 13.53
N THR A 75 13.64 -8.80 13.73
CA THR A 75 12.73 -9.71 13.01
C THR A 75 11.31 -9.71 13.56
N SER A 76 11.14 -9.25 14.80
CA SER A 76 9.84 -8.97 15.39
C SER A 76 9.96 -7.87 16.44
N ALA A 77 9.19 -6.82 16.25
CA ALA A 77 9.05 -5.74 17.22
C ALA A 77 8.10 -6.08 18.37
N GLY A 78 7.24 -7.11 18.22
CA GLY A 78 6.21 -7.45 19.20
C GLY A 78 5.34 -6.25 19.55
N ASP A 79 5.16 -5.99 20.86
CA ASP A 79 4.40 -4.84 21.38
C ASP A 79 5.27 -3.57 21.52
N ALA A 80 6.34 -3.44 20.76
CA ALA A 80 7.19 -2.26 20.80
C ALA A 80 6.44 -1.01 20.34
N MET A 81 6.76 0.11 20.95
CA MET A 81 6.23 1.39 20.55
C MET A 81 6.96 1.86 19.28
N VAL A 82 6.21 1.97 18.22
CA VAL A 82 6.67 2.57 16.96
C VAL A 82 6.48 4.08 17.06
N LEU A 83 7.56 4.80 16.81
CA LEU A 83 7.56 6.26 16.75
C LEU A 83 7.83 6.72 15.32
N THR A 84 7.22 7.82 14.91
CA THR A 84 7.53 8.49 13.64
C THR A 84 8.55 9.59 13.88
N LEU A 85 9.65 9.55 13.14
CA LEU A 85 10.68 10.56 13.18
C LEU A 85 10.21 11.81 12.44
N GLY A 86 10.30 12.97 13.07
CA GLY A 86 10.03 14.28 12.47
C GLY A 86 11.18 15.22 12.74
N GLY A 87 11.10 16.45 12.19
CA GLY A 87 12.17 17.45 12.35
C GLY A 87 13.36 17.21 11.44
N GLU A 88 14.55 17.57 11.90
CA GLU A 88 15.80 17.49 11.13
C GLU A 88 16.98 17.12 12.03
N GLN A 89 18.13 16.85 11.41
CA GLN A 89 19.35 16.51 12.15
C GLN A 89 19.69 17.59 13.19
N GLY A 90 19.86 17.14 14.43
CA GLY A 90 20.11 18.01 15.59
C GLY A 90 18.85 18.47 16.34
N ALA A 91 17.68 18.31 15.77
CA ALA A 91 16.39 18.67 16.39
C ALA A 91 15.25 17.71 15.99
N TRP A 92 15.50 16.41 16.10
CA TRP A 92 14.52 15.38 15.81
C TRP A 92 13.34 15.40 16.77
N THR A 93 12.15 15.11 16.27
CA THR A 93 10.95 14.83 17.08
C THR A 93 10.52 13.37 16.93
N LEU A 94 9.90 12.82 17.97
CA LEU A 94 9.47 11.42 18.04
C LEU A 94 7.98 11.37 18.32
N ALA A 95 7.16 11.16 17.30
CA ALA A 95 5.71 11.14 17.41
C ALA A 95 5.16 9.71 17.55
N ASP A 96 4.16 9.49 18.40
CA ASP A 96 3.40 8.27 18.41
C ASP A 96 2.36 8.23 17.27
N ALA A 97 1.62 7.12 17.15
CA ALA A 97 0.61 6.95 16.10
C ALA A 97 -0.55 7.99 16.16
N THR A 98 -0.69 8.71 17.29
CA THR A 98 -1.69 9.78 17.44
C THR A 98 -1.11 11.18 17.23
N GLY A 99 0.20 11.27 16.93
CA GLY A 99 0.92 12.51 16.69
C GLY A 99 1.44 13.20 17.97
N ARG A 100 1.32 12.57 19.16
CA ARG A 100 1.88 13.10 20.40
C ARG A 100 3.41 12.97 20.40
N LEU A 101 4.09 14.01 20.81
CA LEU A 101 5.55 14.08 20.79
C LEU A 101 6.15 13.59 22.12
N LEU A 102 7.03 12.57 22.04
CA LEU A 102 7.80 12.11 23.17
C LEU A 102 8.87 13.14 23.52
N GLY A 103 8.91 13.56 24.77
CA GLY A 103 9.89 14.53 25.27
C GLY A 103 10.43 14.16 26.64
N ALA A 104 11.38 14.98 27.13
CA ALA A 104 11.94 14.87 28.48
C ALA A 104 11.78 16.18 29.23
N SER A 105 11.59 16.10 30.56
CA SER A 105 11.60 17.25 31.46
C SER A 105 12.66 17.14 32.58
N GLY A 106 13.41 16.04 32.60
CA GLY A 106 14.47 15.79 33.57
C GLY A 106 15.08 14.40 33.42
N THR A 107 15.95 14.05 34.35
CA THR A 107 16.45 12.70 34.50
C THR A 107 15.34 11.77 35.01
N LYS A 108 15.12 10.66 34.33
CA LYS A 108 14.04 9.68 34.60
C LYS A 108 12.64 10.29 34.47
N ASP A 109 12.50 11.26 33.60
CA ASP A 109 11.27 12.00 33.41
C ASP A 109 11.03 12.25 31.93
N ILE A 110 10.28 11.35 31.31
CA ILE A 110 9.82 11.45 29.91
C ILE A 110 8.30 11.43 29.84
N GLY A 111 7.73 12.08 28.86
CA GLY A 111 6.29 12.24 28.71
C GLY A 111 5.88 12.78 27.34
N TRP A 112 4.59 13.07 27.20
CA TRP A 112 4.01 13.58 25.96
C TRP A 112 3.85 15.11 26.02
N ASP A 113 4.08 15.78 24.89
CA ASP A 113 3.73 17.17 24.53
C ASP A 113 4.24 18.31 25.45
N ASN A 114 4.06 18.24 26.75
CA ASN A 114 4.45 19.31 27.70
C ASN A 114 5.93 19.26 28.11
N TYR A 115 6.75 18.53 27.38
CA TYR A 115 8.15 18.26 27.62
C TYR A 115 9.02 18.88 26.50
N VAL A 116 10.32 18.97 26.74
CA VAL A 116 11.25 19.28 25.64
C VAL A 116 11.27 18.05 24.72
N HIS A 117 10.61 18.15 23.58
CA HIS A 117 10.36 17.07 22.64
C HIS A 117 11.30 17.03 21.44
N THR A 118 12.38 17.79 21.48
CA THR A 118 13.44 17.74 20.50
C THR A 118 14.63 16.95 21.00
N TRP A 119 15.22 16.15 20.10
CA TRP A 119 16.27 15.20 20.40
C TRP A 119 17.43 15.31 19.41
N THR A 120 18.65 15.09 19.88
CA THR A 120 19.79 14.76 19.04
C THR A 120 19.94 13.25 18.96
N ILE A 121 20.32 12.74 17.79
CA ILE A 121 20.58 11.32 17.53
C ILE A 121 21.99 11.22 16.97
N ASP A 122 22.89 10.62 17.76
CA ASP A 122 24.25 10.27 17.34
C ASP A 122 24.37 8.74 17.36
N VAL A 123 25.06 8.17 16.39
CA VAL A 123 25.25 6.72 16.26
C VAL A 123 26.72 6.41 16.21
N GLU A 124 27.18 5.49 17.06
CA GLU A 124 28.52 4.96 17.10
C GLU A 124 28.46 3.45 17.33
N ASP A 125 29.08 2.67 16.48
CA ASP A 125 29.07 1.19 16.51
C ASP A 125 27.67 0.58 16.60
N GLY A 126 26.70 1.22 15.91
CA GLY A 126 25.29 0.80 15.91
C GLY A 126 24.55 1.03 17.24
N LEU A 127 25.18 1.69 18.21
CA LEU A 127 24.53 2.15 19.43
C LEU A 127 24.17 3.63 19.32
N VAL A 128 23.05 4.01 19.94
CA VAL A 128 22.47 5.34 19.77
C VAL A 128 22.61 6.16 21.04
N THR A 129 23.17 7.33 20.91
CA THR A 129 23.04 8.40 21.91
C THR A 129 21.84 9.27 21.52
N LEU A 130 20.66 8.94 22.01
CA LEU A 130 19.45 9.73 21.91
C LEU A 130 19.38 10.67 23.11
N ARG A 131 19.63 11.95 22.90
CA ARG A 131 19.71 12.98 23.94
C ARG A 131 18.65 14.05 23.73
N SER A 132 17.98 14.46 24.82
CA SER A 132 17.18 15.70 24.79
C SER A 132 18.06 16.89 24.41
N THR A 133 17.55 17.80 23.61
CA THR A 133 18.26 19.08 23.31
C THR A 133 18.47 19.93 24.57
N SER A 134 17.71 19.69 25.64
CA SER A 134 18.06 20.17 26.97
C SER A 134 19.13 19.26 27.59
N VAL A 135 20.37 19.69 27.52
CA VAL A 135 21.54 18.87 27.92
C VAL A 135 21.51 18.36 29.36
N THR A 136 20.77 19.03 30.25
CA THR A 136 20.63 18.64 31.65
C THR A 136 19.74 17.44 31.87
N TYR A 137 18.90 17.09 30.90
CA TYR A 137 17.93 15.97 31.05
C TYR A 137 18.53 14.61 30.75
N GLY A 138 19.75 14.57 30.24
CA GLY A 138 20.49 13.34 29.99
C GLY A 138 20.15 12.72 28.63
N ARG A 139 20.39 11.42 28.53
CA ARG A 139 20.17 10.64 27.32
C ARG A 139 19.33 9.40 27.62
N MET A 140 18.67 8.87 26.62
CA MET A 140 17.92 7.62 26.70
C MET A 140 18.87 6.47 26.99
N LEU A 141 18.63 5.71 28.03
CA LEU A 141 19.35 4.47 28.35
C LEU A 141 18.36 3.35 28.68
N TYR A 142 18.77 2.13 28.40
CA TYR A 142 18.12 0.94 28.88
C TYR A 142 18.68 0.55 30.26
N ASN A 143 17.82 0.36 31.25
CA ASN A 143 18.20 -0.10 32.58
C ASN A 143 18.04 -1.61 32.68
N VAL A 144 19.13 -2.34 32.85
CA VAL A 144 19.13 -3.82 32.90
C VAL A 144 18.49 -4.36 34.18
N ILE A 145 18.74 -3.71 35.32
CA ILE A 145 18.27 -4.19 36.65
C ILE A 145 16.76 -3.99 36.80
N SER A 146 16.25 -2.89 36.27
CA SER A 146 14.81 -2.61 36.22
C SER A 146 14.44 -2.29 34.74
N PRO A 147 14.07 -3.32 33.96
CA PRO A 147 13.93 -3.22 32.51
C PRO A 147 12.99 -2.10 32.07
N ARG A 148 13.57 -1.03 31.50
CA ARG A 148 12.88 0.16 31.00
C ARG A 148 13.81 1.06 30.21
N PHE A 149 13.23 1.93 29.43
CA PHE A 149 13.94 3.02 28.74
C PHE A 149 13.47 4.36 29.32
N THR A 150 14.39 5.22 29.68
CA THR A 150 14.12 6.60 30.10
C THR A 150 15.42 7.40 30.06
N THR A 151 15.34 8.69 30.33
CA THR A 151 16.52 9.56 30.36
C THR A 151 17.36 9.38 31.65
N TYR A 152 18.68 9.37 31.48
CA TYR A 152 19.65 9.29 32.58
C TYR A 152 20.84 10.17 32.31
N THR A 153 21.41 10.74 33.35
CA THR A 153 22.71 11.42 33.36
C THR A 153 23.86 10.47 33.74
N SER A 154 23.53 9.23 34.14
CA SER A 154 24.48 8.20 34.54
C SER A 154 25.45 7.85 33.40
N LYS A 155 26.63 7.37 33.78
CA LYS A 155 27.59 6.76 32.83
C LYS A 155 27.01 5.44 32.31
N THR A 156 27.35 5.09 31.06
CA THR A 156 27.10 3.76 30.51
C THR A 156 27.96 2.71 31.21
N GLY A 157 27.49 1.45 31.23
CA GLY A 157 28.18 0.31 31.82
C GLY A 157 27.29 -0.92 31.74
N THR A 158 27.60 -1.96 32.54
CA THR A 158 26.91 -3.24 32.47
C THR A 158 25.42 -3.20 32.83
N THR A 159 24.98 -2.18 33.59
CA THR A 159 23.59 -2.02 34.05
C THR A 159 22.83 -0.89 33.36
N MET A 160 23.54 0.00 32.67
CA MET A 160 22.98 1.13 31.94
C MET A 160 23.53 1.11 30.52
N LEU A 161 22.73 0.58 29.60
CA LEU A 161 23.13 0.37 28.21
C LEU A 161 22.61 1.48 27.30
N LEU A 162 23.42 1.87 26.31
CA LEU A 162 22.92 2.63 25.17
C LEU A 162 21.93 1.76 24.39
N PRO A 163 20.81 2.31 23.91
CA PRO A 163 19.93 1.59 23.02
C PRO A 163 20.55 1.50 21.61
N ALA A 164 20.04 0.60 20.80
CA ALA A 164 20.08 0.64 19.37
C ALA A 164 18.80 1.28 18.84
N LEU A 165 18.87 1.86 17.67
CA LEU A 165 17.71 2.37 16.94
C LEU A 165 17.49 1.48 15.72
N TYR A 166 16.28 1.03 15.53
CA TYR A 166 15.83 0.33 14.34
C TYR A 166 14.86 1.21 13.59
N TYR A 167 14.95 1.23 12.27
CA TYR A 167 14.08 2.03 11.45
C TYR A 167 13.45 1.20 10.34
N LYS A 168 12.26 1.63 9.94
CA LYS A 168 11.60 1.18 8.71
C LYS A 168 11.28 2.44 7.94
N ARG A 169 11.87 2.55 6.75
CA ARG A 169 11.55 3.66 5.86
C ARG A 169 10.20 3.39 5.25
N TYR A 170 9.39 4.41 5.17
CA TYR A 170 8.21 4.36 4.33
C TYR A 170 8.65 4.09 2.90
N LYS A 171 8.50 2.86 2.46
CA LYS A 171 8.59 2.55 1.05
C LYS A 171 7.22 2.85 0.46
N GLU A 172 7.20 3.79 -0.47
CA GLU A 172 6.00 4.04 -1.26
C GLU A 172 5.94 2.99 -2.37
N TYR A 173 4.76 2.44 -2.58
CA TYR A 173 4.48 1.47 -3.62
C TYR A 173 3.55 2.10 -4.63
N GLY A 174 3.81 1.87 -5.90
CA GLY A 174 2.96 2.33 -6.98
C GLY A 174 1.56 1.73 -6.85
N PHE A 175 0.58 2.57 -7.10
CA PHE A 175 -0.83 2.22 -7.12
C PHE A 175 -1.42 2.67 -8.45
N GLY A 176 -1.97 1.76 -9.22
CA GLY A 176 -2.51 2.07 -10.54
C GLY A 176 -3.70 1.21 -10.89
N TYR A 177 -4.30 1.55 -12.05
CA TYR A 177 -5.44 0.87 -12.63
C TYR A 177 -5.08 0.35 -14.01
N GLU A 178 -5.49 -0.87 -14.33
CA GLU A 178 -5.20 -1.55 -15.58
C GLU A 178 -6.44 -2.22 -16.21
N GLY A 179 -6.31 -2.72 -17.43
CA GLY A 179 -7.34 -3.53 -18.08
C GLY A 179 -8.50 -2.74 -18.70
N TYR A 180 -8.29 -1.45 -19.02
CA TYR A 180 -9.26 -0.61 -19.73
C TYR A 180 -8.60 0.11 -20.91
N PRO A 181 -9.38 0.45 -21.97
CA PRO A 181 -8.83 0.93 -23.25
C PRO A 181 -8.08 2.27 -23.18
N GLU A 182 -8.52 3.16 -22.28
CA GLU A 182 -7.94 4.49 -22.12
C GLU A 182 -7.82 4.82 -20.63
N LYS A 183 -6.65 5.33 -20.20
CA LYS A 183 -6.48 5.91 -18.87
C LYS A 183 -7.29 7.21 -18.80
N THR A 184 -8.30 7.25 -17.95
CA THR A 184 -9.03 8.48 -17.67
C THR A 184 -8.26 9.30 -16.63
N THR A 185 -8.48 10.62 -16.58
CA THR A 185 -7.87 11.49 -15.56
C THR A 185 -8.27 11.14 -14.12
N GLN A 186 -9.21 10.23 -13.94
CA GLN A 186 -9.68 9.73 -12.65
C GLN A 186 -8.92 8.49 -12.16
N CYS A 187 -8.11 7.88 -13.04
CA CYS A 187 -7.31 6.69 -12.77
C CYS A 187 -5.84 7.03 -12.94
N VAL A 188 -5.29 7.84 -12.05
CA VAL A 188 -3.87 8.21 -12.04
C VAL A 188 -3.05 7.24 -11.21
N ASP A 189 -1.86 6.95 -11.70
CA ASP A 189 -0.88 6.16 -10.97
C ASP A 189 -0.26 7.07 -9.89
N ILE A 190 -0.39 6.67 -8.64
CA ILE A 190 0.14 7.39 -7.47
C ILE A 190 0.90 6.38 -6.61
N ALA A 191 1.89 6.83 -5.87
CA ALA A 191 2.57 5.99 -4.88
C ALA A 191 2.01 6.27 -3.48
N TYR A 192 1.83 5.21 -2.71
CA TYR A 192 1.34 5.27 -1.33
C TYR A 192 2.18 4.39 -0.42
N PRO A 193 2.38 4.81 0.84
CA PRO A 193 2.94 3.94 1.86
C PRO A 193 2.05 2.74 2.16
N GLU A 194 2.66 1.63 2.60
CA GLU A 194 1.94 0.49 3.19
C GLU A 194 0.98 0.94 4.30
N GLY A 195 -0.18 0.30 4.37
CA GLY A 195 -1.23 0.59 5.35
C GLY A 195 -2.05 1.85 5.06
N THR A 196 -1.71 2.61 4.01
CA THR A 196 -2.52 3.77 3.61
C THR A 196 -3.92 3.32 3.19
N LEU A 197 -4.94 4.01 3.70
CA LEU A 197 -6.33 3.83 3.26
C LEU A 197 -6.56 4.65 2.00
N VAL A 198 -6.64 3.97 0.86
CA VAL A 198 -6.87 4.59 -0.44
C VAL A 198 -8.35 4.46 -0.80
N THR A 199 -9.05 5.58 -0.99
CA THR A 199 -10.40 5.55 -1.56
C THR A 199 -10.29 5.40 -3.07
N LEU A 200 -10.84 4.31 -3.60
CA LEU A 200 -10.79 4.03 -5.03
C LEU A 200 -11.57 5.08 -5.83
N SER A 201 -11.11 5.33 -7.07
CA SER A 201 -11.79 6.26 -7.97
C SER A 201 -13.29 5.92 -8.08
N ALA A 202 -14.14 6.93 -7.94
CA ALA A 202 -15.58 6.81 -8.20
C ALA A 202 -15.89 6.65 -9.70
N GLY A 203 -14.95 7.06 -10.57
CA GLY A 203 -15.05 6.93 -12.02
C GLY A 203 -14.99 5.47 -12.45
N GLN A 204 -15.89 5.09 -13.36
CA GLN A 204 -15.90 3.77 -13.97
C GLN A 204 -15.30 3.87 -15.37
N PRO A 205 -14.39 2.96 -15.75
CA PRO A 205 -13.91 2.90 -17.12
C PRO A 205 -15.05 2.43 -18.04
N VAL A 206 -14.98 2.84 -19.31
CA VAL A 206 -15.96 2.48 -20.33
C VAL A 206 -15.31 1.58 -21.38
N ARG A 207 -16.00 0.51 -21.75
CA ARG A 207 -15.61 -0.39 -22.83
C ARG A 207 -16.84 -0.75 -23.64
N GLU A 208 -16.79 -0.48 -24.96
CA GLU A 208 -17.91 -0.77 -25.86
C GLU A 208 -18.27 -2.27 -25.84
N GLY A 209 -19.55 -2.57 -25.71
CA GLY A 209 -20.07 -3.94 -25.65
C GLY A 209 -19.86 -4.66 -24.31
N TYR A 210 -19.38 -3.97 -23.29
CA TYR A 210 -19.13 -4.56 -21.98
C TYR A 210 -19.64 -3.67 -20.85
N THR A 211 -19.99 -4.31 -19.75
CA THR A 211 -20.32 -3.66 -18.48
C THR A 211 -19.15 -3.85 -17.50
N PHE A 212 -18.69 -2.76 -16.91
CA PHE A 212 -17.69 -2.82 -15.84
C PHE A 212 -18.29 -3.46 -14.58
N THR A 213 -17.57 -4.43 -13.99
CA THR A 213 -18.04 -5.19 -12.82
C THR A 213 -17.23 -4.94 -11.55
N GLY A 214 -16.11 -4.23 -11.66
CA GLY A 214 -15.26 -3.87 -10.53
C GLY A 214 -13.77 -4.02 -10.85
N TRP A 215 -12.97 -3.76 -9.85
CA TRP A 215 -11.52 -3.82 -9.86
C TRP A 215 -11.03 -5.08 -9.17
N LEU A 216 -10.29 -5.94 -9.86
CA LEU A 216 -9.70 -7.15 -9.29
C LEU A 216 -8.31 -6.86 -8.73
N TYR A 217 -8.08 -7.25 -7.49
CA TYR A 217 -6.77 -7.34 -6.87
C TYR A 217 -6.73 -8.53 -5.92
N ASP A 218 -5.70 -9.36 -6.00
CA ASP A 218 -5.47 -10.55 -5.17
C ASP A 218 -6.73 -11.42 -4.97
N GLY A 219 -7.43 -11.71 -6.09
CA GLY A 219 -8.64 -12.54 -6.10
C GLY A 219 -9.90 -11.87 -5.54
N LYS A 220 -9.85 -10.64 -5.07
CA LYS A 220 -10.99 -9.88 -4.55
C LYS A 220 -11.42 -8.79 -5.52
N ILE A 221 -12.74 -8.61 -5.67
CA ILE A 221 -13.34 -7.53 -6.46
C ILE A 221 -13.68 -6.36 -5.54
N TYR A 222 -13.20 -5.19 -5.91
CA TYR A 222 -13.48 -3.90 -5.28
C TYR A 222 -14.39 -3.06 -6.17
N GLN A 223 -15.28 -2.30 -5.57
CA GLN A 223 -16.15 -1.39 -6.29
C GLN A 223 -15.57 0.04 -6.31
N PRO A 224 -15.98 0.90 -7.26
CA PRO A 224 -15.69 2.32 -7.19
C PRO A 224 -16.07 2.90 -5.83
N SER A 225 -15.22 3.77 -5.30
CA SER A 225 -15.33 4.37 -3.96
C SER A 225 -15.12 3.43 -2.76
N ASP A 226 -14.81 2.15 -2.99
CA ASP A 226 -14.37 1.29 -1.89
C ASP A 226 -13.07 1.81 -1.27
N VAL A 227 -12.86 1.47 -0.01
CA VAL A 227 -11.59 1.73 0.69
C VAL A 227 -10.69 0.53 0.52
N PHE A 228 -9.50 0.78 -0.03
CA PHE A 228 -8.44 -0.20 -0.25
C PHE A 228 -7.30 0.07 0.73
N VAL A 229 -6.79 -0.97 1.39
CA VAL A 229 -5.61 -0.86 2.26
C VAL A 229 -4.38 -1.18 1.43
N MET A 230 -3.44 -0.25 1.34
CA MET A 230 -2.21 -0.42 0.58
C MET A 230 -1.33 -1.51 1.19
N PRO A 231 -0.99 -2.58 0.46
CA PRO A 231 -0.04 -3.59 0.93
C PRO A 231 1.41 -3.07 0.83
N ASP A 232 2.38 -3.86 1.30
CA ASP A 232 3.82 -3.62 1.12
C ASP A 232 4.33 -4.05 -0.29
N ALA A 233 3.51 -3.82 -1.31
CA ALA A 233 3.78 -4.20 -2.70
C ALA A 233 3.14 -3.23 -3.68
N GLU A 234 3.67 -3.21 -4.91
CA GLU A 234 3.06 -2.52 -6.04
C GLU A 234 1.65 -3.07 -6.30
N VAL A 235 0.69 -2.18 -6.54
CA VAL A 235 -0.72 -2.50 -6.75
C VAL A 235 -1.15 -2.11 -8.16
N ALA A 236 -1.67 -3.08 -8.90
CA ALA A 236 -2.41 -2.87 -10.14
C ALA A 236 -3.83 -3.41 -9.97
N LEU A 237 -4.80 -2.53 -9.91
CA LEU A 237 -6.22 -2.87 -9.89
C LEU A 237 -6.70 -3.14 -11.31
N VAL A 238 -7.05 -4.37 -11.64
CA VAL A 238 -7.40 -4.79 -12.99
C VAL A 238 -8.90 -4.72 -13.22
N ALA A 239 -9.32 -3.91 -14.20
CA ALA A 239 -10.74 -3.78 -14.56
C ALA A 239 -11.34 -5.12 -14.98
N GLN A 240 -12.47 -5.47 -14.40
CA GLN A 240 -13.24 -6.66 -14.74
C GLN A 240 -14.46 -6.28 -15.58
N TRP A 241 -14.77 -7.12 -16.56
CA TRP A 241 -15.76 -6.83 -17.57
C TRP A 241 -16.70 -8.01 -17.81
N GLN A 242 -17.97 -7.71 -17.91
CA GLN A 242 -18.98 -8.64 -18.38
C GLN A 242 -19.42 -8.24 -19.79
N ALA A 243 -19.37 -9.15 -20.75
CA ALA A 243 -19.89 -8.90 -22.08
C ALA A 243 -21.40 -8.62 -22.00
N ASN A 244 -21.83 -7.52 -22.62
CA ASN A 244 -23.26 -7.26 -22.76
C ASN A 244 -23.83 -8.32 -23.70
N THR A 245 -24.85 -9.02 -23.25
CA THR A 245 -25.60 -9.88 -24.15
C THR A 245 -26.16 -8.96 -25.24
N PRO A 246 -25.83 -9.17 -26.52
CA PRO A 246 -26.49 -8.38 -27.53
C PRO A 246 -27.99 -8.60 -27.35
N THR A 247 -28.72 -7.55 -27.01
CA THR A 247 -30.15 -7.55 -27.22
C THR A 247 -30.31 -7.64 -28.72
N GLY A 248 -30.29 -8.90 -29.20
CA GLY A 248 -30.53 -9.15 -30.60
C GLY A 248 -31.86 -8.53 -30.90
N VAL A 249 -31.85 -7.46 -31.68
CA VAL A 249 -32.92 -7.26 -32.62
C VAL A 249 -32.95 -8.62 -33.33
N GLN A 250 -33.92 -9.48 -33.00
CA GLN A 250 -34.26 -10.58 -33.89
C GLN A 250 -34.59 -9.88 -35.19
N ASP A 251 -33.60 -9.91 -36.09
CA ASP A 251 -33.87 -9.65 -37.49
C ASP A 251 -34.84 -10.74 -37.88
N THR A 252 -36.13 -10.47 -37.71
CA THR A 252 -37.19 -11.25 -38.30
C THR A 252 -37.11 -11.00 -39.77
N HIS A 253 -36.01 -11.40 -40.38
CA HIS A 253 -36.01 -11.73 -41.78
C HIS A 253 -36.93 -12.96 -41.90
N VAL A 254 -38.22 -12.68 -41.98
CA VAL A 254 -39.14 -13.58 -42.69
C VAL A 254 -38.47 -13.82 -43.99
N GLN A 255 -37.95 -15.04 -44.19
CA GLN A 255 -37.37 -15.45 -45.47
C GLN A 255 -38.52 -15.40 -46.46
N GLN A 256 -38.77 -14.26 -47.08
CA GLN A 256 -39.66 -14.13 -48.22
C GLN A 256 -38.97 -14.88 -49.35
N THR A 257 -39.41 -16.10 -49.59
CA THR A 257 -38.94 -16.92 -50.72
C THR A 257 -39.51 -16.32 -51.99
N ALA A 258 -38.72 -15.49 -52.64
CA ALA A 258 -39.04 -14.99 -53.95
C ALA A 258 -38.70 -16.04 -55.01
N THR A 259 -39.65 -16.55 -55.74
CA THR A 259 -39.42 -17.52 -56.80
C THR A 259 -39.50 -16.81 -58.15
N LYS A 260 -38.50 -17.00 -58.98
CA LYS A 260 -38.48 -16.49 -60.37
C LYS A 260 -39.13 -17.53 -61.28
N VAL A 261 -40.13 -17.12 -62.04
CA VAL A 261 -40.86 -17.99 -63.00
C VAL A 261 -40.86 -17.34 -64.40
N LEU A 262 -40.40 -18.10 -65.39
CA LEU A 262 -40.47 -17.70 -66.81
C LEU A 262 -41.76 -18.27 -67.42
N LYS A 263 -42.69 -17.42 -67.87
CA LYS A 263 -43.92 -17.81 -68.55
C LYS A 263 -44.08 -16.98 -69.82
N ASN A 264 -44.28 -17.67 -70.94
CA ASN A 264 -44.40 -17.03 -72.28
C ASN A 264 -43.29 -16.04 -72.61
N ASN A 265 -42.06 -16.41 -72.32
CA ASN A 265 -40.84 -15.59 -72.49
C ASN A 265 -40.78 -14.29 -71.64
N THR A 266 -41.63 -14.19 -70.64
CA THR A 266 -41.66 -13.07 -69.68
C THR A 266 -41.34 -13.56 -68.31
N LEU A 267 -40.36 -12.89 -67.63
CA LEU A 267 -39.95 -13.22 -66.25
C LEU A 267 -40.85 -12.58 -65.23
N TYR A 268 -41.35 -13.40 -64.29
CA TYR A 268 -42.15 -13.01 -63.18
C TYR A 268 -41.46 -13.33 -61.84
N ILE A 269 -41.71 -12.54 -60.84
CA ILE A 269 -41.22 -12.79 -59.44
C ILE A 269 -42.48 -13.07 -58.60
N ILE A 270 -42.51 -14.22 -57.97
CA ILE A 270 -43.59 -14.62 -57.04
C ILE A 270 -43.04 -14.42 -55.62
N VAL A 271 -43.74 -13.58 -54.86
CA VAL A 271 -43.47 -13.34 -53.42
C VAL A 271 -44.82 -13.50 -52.70
N ASP A 272 -44.87 -14.37 -51.71
CA ASP A 272 -46.06 -14.67 -50.91
C ASP A 272 -47.30 -14.95 -51.74
N GLY A 273 -47.14 -15.73 -52.82
CA GLY A 273 -48.22 -16.11 -53.69
C GLY A 273 -48.73 -14.99 -54.62
N LYS A 274 -48.11 -13.84 -54.63
CA LYS A 274 -48.40 -12.69 -55.52
C LYS A 274 -47.36 -12.64 -56.60
N THR A 275 -47.80 -12.39 -57.83
CA THR A 275 -46.91 -12.33 -59.01
C THR A 275 -46.63 -10.85 -59.37
N TYR A 276 -45.37 -10.58 -59.62
CA TYR A 276 -44.89 -9.25 -59.99
C TYR A 276 -44.06 -9.38 -61.31
N ASP A 277 -44.11 -8.33 -62.13
CA ASP A 277 -43.21 -8.22 -63.27
C ASP A 277 -41.77 -7.82 -62.81
N VAL A 278 -40.84 -7.76 -63.76
CA VAL A 278 -39.42 -7.37 -63.44
C VAL A 278 -39.28 -5.92 -63.01
N THR A 279 -40.26 -5.07 -63.13
CA THR A 279 -40.25 -3.69 -62.69
C THR A 279 -40.91 -3.54 -61.31
N GLY A 280 -41.40 -4.66 -60.70
CA GLY A 280 -42.03 -4.66 -59.40
C GLY A 280 -43.53 -4.38 -59.38
N ASN A 281 -44.18 -4.29 -60.54
CA ASN A 281 -45.62 -4.11 -60.62
C ASN A 281 -46.34 -5.44 -60.44
N LYS A 282 -47.39 -5.45 -59.64
CA LYS A 282 -48.25 -6.60 -59.42
C LYS A 282 -49.05 -6.92 -60.69
N THR A 283 -48.91 -8.13 -61.17
CA THR A 283 -49.70 -8.63 -62.33
C THR A 283 -51.04 -9.21 -61.82
N LYS A 284 -52.12 -8.97 -62.58
CA LYS A 284 -53.43 -9.53 -62.27
C LYS A 284 -53.47 -11.02 -62.44
#